data_302fe2aad4f26e96f48c131919645ea5
#
_entry.id   302fe2aad4f26e96f48c131919645ea5
#
_cell.length_a   1.000
_cell.length_b   1.000
_cell.length_c   1.000
_cell.angle_alpha   90.00
_cell.angle_beta   90.00
_cell.angle_gamma   90.00
#
_symmetry.space_group_name_H-M   'P 1'
#
loop_
_entity.id
_entity.type
_entity.pdbx_description
1 polymer ?
#
loop_
_entity_poly.entity_id
_entity_poly.type
_entity_poly.pdbx_seq_one_letter_code
_entity_poly.pdbx_strand_id
1 'polypeptide(L)'
;MMNRYTMVVSRLLAGLALAVLASCGGGGDGGSGGSIPGALSVACSGAQCGAADAQTYRGSGVGVWRYDNSASGATASVPIALGGVSGRTVTLVFTNVSDNDVTMPAISASVVEPPSSATQQKPGDVMRMPGVNVIPPHIRDYQPPIERASQAPRQDRVVAAVSAAAEGDTREWLDADGRSFLATLARRWAATDGRMLNIWVQDGERGDAKISDALLDSMQAKFSSNQNSIYPIVTDLVGAPWGETVGGGFIGPDQDLHIVLANLTPDRAPWGLVGYFFSANAFLKTYEPLSNEAVALFLDTETLYLGGALGRNTGYTTLAHEMTHMVNFYQRAARIGARPDYRFAVWLEETSALMMEDLLAERVIPGFNPLRDSDFANWLRQSQNCDYIRAWEPSPGASCFSYPIAANFGGYLLRHYGIGFYRDQVRSTSSTDSFTLLDQAIKRAGGAGVRAALRDWGAALALLPATSPSGFGYPRREEDGYVLPAVNGPDYASSRNLPARAPSVLKASGHFPVVRRPSGATYSETVAVPPRSALTVVVQ
;
A
#
# COMPACT_ATOMS: atom_id res chain seq x y z
N MET A 1 62.17 -1.89 23.35
CA MET A 1 62.42 -3.24 22.83
C MET A 1 61.37 -3.45 21.74
N MET A 2 61.59 -3.04 20.58
CA MET A 2 62.12 -3.64 19.33
C MET A 2 61.82 -5.13 19.19
N ASN A 3 60.89 -5.48 18.25
CA ASN A 3 61.30 -6.33 17.14
C ASN A 3 60.29 -6.23 15.95
N ARG A 4 60.86 -5.87 14.81
CA ARG A 4 60.32 -5.93 13.44
C ARG A 4 60.46 -7.39 12.96
N TYR A 5 59.56 -7.87 12.11
CA TYR A 5 59.92 -8.75 10.99
C TYR A 5 59.04 -8.43 9.77
N THR A 6 59.77 -8.12 8.72
CA THR A 6 59.37 -7.85 7.31
C THR A 6 59.64 -9.10 6.48
N MET A 7 59.09 -9.13 5.30
CA MET A 7 59.39 -9.99 4.12
C MET A 7 58.43 -11.20 3.91
N VAL A 8 57.99 -11.58 2.71
CA VAL A 8 58.58 -11.45 1.36
C VAL A 8 57.48 -11.59 0.31
N VAL A 9 57.61 -10.83 -0.77
CA VAL A 9 56.90 -10.92 -2.05
C VAL A 9 57.41 -12.16 -2.82
N SER A 10 56.50 -12.88 -3.49
CA SER A 10 56.88 -13.72 -4.64
C SER A 10 55.82 -13.66 -5.71
N ARG A 11 56.18 -13.08 -6.84
CA ARG A 11 55.54 -13.17 -8.15
C ARG A 11 55.92 -14.50 -8.78
N LEU A 12 54.98 -15.15 -9.45
CA LEU A 12 55.27 -16.09 -10.53
C LEU A 12 54.23 -15.92 -11.65
N LEU A 13 54.76 -15.49 -12.79
CA LEU A 13 54.16 -15.49 -14.12
C LEU A 13 54.46 -16.82 -14.79
N ALA A 14 53.49 -17.38 -15.50
CA ALA A 14 53.60 -18.21 -16.72
C ALA A 14 52.24 -18.90 -16.90
N GLY A 15 51.59 -19.07 -18.03
CA GLY A 15 51.96 -18.87 -19.42
C GLY A 15 50.78 -19.33 -20.25
N LEU A 16 50.65 -18.78 -21.42
CA LEU A 16 49.69 -19.04 -22.49
C LEU A 16 49.53 -20.52 -22.87
N ALA A 17 48.27 -20.95 -23.14
CA ALA A 17 48.03 -21.97 -24.20
C ALA A 17 46.64 -21.73 -24.84
N LEU A 18 46.63 -21.27 -26.08
CA LEU A 18 45.51 -21.30 -27.00
C LEU A 18 45.23 -22.76 -27.38
N ALA A 19 43.98 -23.18 -27.30
CA ALA A 19 43.48 -24.31 -28.05
C ALA A 19 42.20 -23.91 -28.78
N VAL A 20 42.30 -23.67 -30.07
CA VAL A 20 41.21 -23.56 -31.02
C VAL A 20 40.74 -24.97 -31.34
N LEU A 21 39.49 -25.29 -31.01
CA LEU A 21 38.79 -26.43 -31.60
C LEU A 21 37.51 -25.93 -32.25
N ALA A 22 37.53 -25.84 -33.53
CA ALA A 22 36.35 -25.71 -34.36
C ALA A 22 35.56 -27.03 -34.31
N SER A 23 34.28 -26.97 -33.98
CA SER A 23 33.31 -28.02 -34.22
C SER A 23 32.08 -27.38 -34.85
N CYS A 24 31.92 -27.65 -36.16
CA CYS A 24 30.65 -27.44 -36.88
C CYS A 24 29.62 -28.46 -36.41
N GLY A 25 28.39 -28.01 -36.20
CA GLY A 25 27.25 -28.93 -36.09
C GLY A 25 25.96 -28.30 -35.61
N GLY A 26 25.10 -27.91 -36.55
CA GLY A 26 23.66 -28.09 -36.43
C GLY A 26 22.83 -27.01 -35.75
N GLY A 27 22.25 -26.15 -36.52
CA GLY A 27 20.89 -25.70 -36.63
C GLY A 27 20.06 -25.45 -35.36
N GLY A 28 19.78 -24.21 -35.10
CA GLY A 28 18.74 -23.74 -34.20
C GLY A 28 18.62 -22.22 -34.31
N ASP A 29 17.89 -21.74 -35.31
CA ASP A 29 17.57 -20.33 -35.51
C ASP A 29 16.79 -19.79 -34.31
N GLY A 30 17.48 -19.26 -33.34
CA GLY A 30 16.95 -18.29 -32.39
C GLY A 30 17.02 -16.89 -33.01
N GLY A 31 16.08 -16.56 -33.91
CA GLY A 31 16.00 -15.25 -34.50
C GLY A 31 15.86 -14.19 -33.39
N SER A 32 16.91 -13.39 -33.19
CA SER A 32 16.82 -12.08 -32.58
C SER A 32 15.97 -11.22 -33.51
N GLY A 33 14.65 -11.28 -33.32
CA GLY A 33 13.71 -10.40 -33.98
C GLY A 33 14.05 -8.98 -33.61
N GLY A 34 14.74 -8.28 -34.49
CA GLY A 34 14.93 -6.83 -34.37
C GLY A 34 13.55 -6.18 -34.20
N SER A 35 13.30 -5.54 -33.08
CA SER A 35 12.06 -4.82 -32.80
C SER A 35 11.90 -3.75 -33.86
N ILE A 36 10.86 -3.88 -34.69
CA ILE A 36 10.47 -2.82 -35.62
C ILE A 36 10.07 -1.62 -34.75
N PRO A 37 10.67 -0.42 -34.93
CA PRO A 37 10.27 0.74 -34.18
C PRO A 37 8.75 0.97 -34.36
N GLY A 38 7.98 1.00 -33.23
CA GLY A 38 6.53 1.17 -33.25
C GLY A 38 5.71 -0.12 -33.18
N ALA A 39 6.32 -1.30 -33.08
CA ALA A 39 5.58 -2.56 -32.97
C ALA A 39 5.34 -2.99 -31.52
N LEU A 40 4.19 -3.65 -31.27
CA LEU A 40 3.91 -4.30 -30.00
C LEU A 40 4.87 -5.48 -29.78
N SER A 41 5.25 -5.70 -28.53
CA SER A 41 5.95 -6.89 -28.08
C SER A 41 5.09 -7.69 -27.11
N VAL A 42 5.23 -9.03 -27.10
CA VAL A 42 4.57 -9.89 -26.10
C VAL A 42 5.13 -9.56 -24.71
N ALA A 43 4.23 -9.29 -23.76
CA ALA A 43 4.60 -8.91 -22.39
C ALA A 43 4.27 -9.97 -21.35
N CYS A 44 3.58 -11.06 -21.71
CA CYS A 44 3.27 -12.16 -20.82
C CYS A 44 4.01 -13.45 -21.21
N SER A 45 4.12 -14.37 -20.26
CA SER A 45 4.72 -15.68 -20.46
C SER A 45 3.99 -16.76 -19.63
N GLY A 46 4.34 -18.03 -19.87
CA GLY A 46 3.77 -19.15 -19.12
C GLY A 46 2.41 -19.62 -19.62
N ALA A 47 1.83 -20.60 -18.93
CA ALA A 47 0.64 -21.33 -19.36
C ALA A 47 -0.63 -20.45 -19.50
N GLN A 48 -0.73 -19.38 -18.73
CA GLN A 48 -1.87 -18.45 -18.76
C GLN A 48 -1.70 -17.31 -19.76
N CYS A 49 -0.54 -17.22 -20.45
CA CYS A 49 -0.31 -16.20 -21.46
C CYS A 49 -1.02 -16.58 -22.76
N GLY A 50 -2.00 -15.78 -23.15
CA GLY A 50 -2.77 -15.93 -24.39
C GLY A 50 -2.09 -15.35 -25.64
N ALA A 51 -0.99 -14.60 -25.50
CA ALA A 51 -0.22 -14.09 -26.64
C ALA A 51 0.70 -15.18 -27.21
N ALA A 52 0.53 -15.49 -28.50
CA ALA A 52 1.42 -16.46 -29.19
C ALA A 52 2.67 -15.77 -29.72
N ASP A 53 2.48 -14.61 -30.33
CA ASP A 53 3.49 -13.73 -30.90
C ASP A 53 3.01 -12.26 -30.86
N ALA A 54 3.70 -11.35 -31.53
CA ALA A 54 3.38 -9.93 -31.55
C ALA A 54 1.99 -9.59 -32.14
N GLN A 55 1.35 -10.51 -32.85
CA GLN A 55 0.12 -10.27 -33.61
C GLN A 55 -0.99 -11.31 -33.38
N THR A 56 -0.72 -12.36 -32.59
CA THR A 56 -1.64 -13.50 -32.49
C THR A 56 -2.05 -13.79 -31.06
N TYR A 57 -3.37 -13.81 -30.80
CA TYR A 57 -3.97 -14.34 -29.59
C TYR A 57 -4.33 -15.81 -29.78
N ARG A 58 -3.98 -16.65 -28.79
CA ARG A 58 -4.18 -18.11 -28.87
C ARG A 58 -5.62 -18.59 -28.67
N GLY A 59 -6.55 -17.67 -28.36
CA GLY A 59 -7.95 -18.00 -28.07
C GLY A 59 -8.23 -18.41 -26.63
N SER A 60 -7.21 -18.53 -25.77
CA SER A 60 -7.34 -18.88 -24.34
C SER A 60 -6.30 -18.14 -23.51
N GLY A 61 -6.54 -18.04 -22.18
CA GLY A 61 -5.70 -17.28 -21.28
C GLY A 61 -5.83 -15.78 -21.46
N VAL A 62 -4.90 -15.02 -20.89
CA VAL A 62 -4.83 -13.56 -21.01
C VAL A 62 -3.65 -13.19 -21.90
N GLY A 63 -3.92 -12.61 -23.07
CA GLY A 63 -2.90 -12.06 -23.95
C GLY A 63 -2.50 -10.67 -23.47
N VAL A 64 -1.20 -10.44 -23.27
CA VAL A 64 -0.69 -9.11 -22.90
C VAL A 64 0.44 -8.73 -23.84
N TRP A 65 0.27 -7.59 -24.50
CA TRP A 65 1.27 -6.95 -25.35
C TRP A 65 1.60 -5.58 -24.81
N ARG A 66 2.76 -5.06 -25.22
CA ARG A 66 3.27 -3.78 -24.75
C ARG A 66 3.96 -3.01 -25.86
N TYR A 67 3.76 -1.69 -25.82
CA TYR A 67 4.64 -0.72 -26.44
C TYR A 67 5.15 0.25 -25.38
N ASP A 68 6.47 0.37 -25.25
CA ASP A 68 7.11 1.22 -24.25
C ASP A 68 7.64 2.49 -24.92
N ASN A 69 7.00 3.64 -24.62
CA ASN A 69 7.40 4.98 -25.07
C ASN A 69 8.03 5.79 -23.92
N SER A 70 8.40 5.13 -22.82
CA SER A 70 8.85 5.79 -21.57
C SER A 70 10.13 6.62 -21.75
N ALA A 71 11.01 6.21 -22.65
CA ALA A 71 12.27 6.91 -22.94
C ALA A 71 12.11 8.06 -23.96
N SER A 72 10.96 8.13 -24.67
CA SER A 72 10.74 9.11 -25.75
C SER A 72 10.15 10.41 -25.24
N GLY A 73 10.60 11.52 -25.79
CA GLY A 73 10.00 12.86 -25.62
C GLY A 73 8.87 13.16 -26.60
N ALA A 74 8.56 12.26 -27.55
CA ALA A 74 7.58 12.46 -28.59
C ALA A 74 6.46 11.42 -28.54
N THR A 75 5.26 11.80 -29.02
CA THR A 75 4.16 10.86 -29.24
C THR A 75 4.53 9.86 -30.33
N ALA A 76 4.27 8.58 -30.08
CA ALA A 76 4.47 7.50 -31.05
C ALA A 76 3.15 7.06 -31.66
N SER A 77 3.18 6.75 -32.96
CA SER A 77 2.05 6.13 -33.67
C SER A 77 2.27 4.62 -33.70
N VAL A 78 1.40 3.87 -33.01
CA VAL A 78 1.57 2.42 -32.81
C VAL A 78 0.47 1.66 -33.54
N PRO A 79 0.77 0.93 -34.61
CA PRO A 79 -0.19 0.06 -35.24
C PRO A 79 -0.41 -1.21 -34.37
N ILE A 80 -1.66 -1.48 -34.06
CA ILE A 80 -2.10 -2.71 -33.40
C ILE A 80 -2.78 -3.56 -34.45
N ALA A 81 -2.33 -4.80 -34.61
CA ALA A 81 -2.95 -5.78 -35.48
C ALA A 81 -2.92 -7.14 -34.78
N LEU A 82 -4.07 -7.58 -34.23
CA LEU A 82 -4.17 -8.81 -33.44
C LEU A 82 -5.20 -9.75 -34.09
N GLY A 83 -4.77 -10.96 -34.40
CA GLY A 83 -5.60 -12.07 -34.85
C GLY A 83 -6.08 -12.95 -33.68
N GLY A 84 -7.15 -13.73 -33.90
CA GLY A 84 -7.68 -14.66 -32.91
C GLY A 84 -8.61 -14.03 -31.87
N VAL A 85 -9.06 -12.79 -32.06
CA VAL A 85 -9.79 -11.98 -31.05
C VAL A 85 -11.31 -12.01 -31.18
N SER A 86 -11.89 -12.94 -31.96
CA SER A 86 -13.33 -13.06 -32.11
C SER A 86 -14.03 -13.27 -30.77
N GLY A 87 -15.02 -12.43 -30.45
CA GLY A 87 -15.78 -12.48 -29.19
C GLY A 87 -14.95 -12.14 -27.93
N ARG A 88 -13.76 -11.55 -28.12
CA ARG A 88 -12.88 -11.17 -27.02
C ARG A 88 -12.98 -9.68 -26.70
N THR A 89 -12.62 -9.33 -25.48
CA THR A 89 -12.43 -7.95 -25.07
C THR A 89 -10.96 -7.57 -25.27
N VAL A 90 -10.70 -6.46 -25.94
CA VAL A 90 -9.38 -5.84 -26.06
C VAL A 90 -9.38 -4.59 -25.20
N THR A 91 -8.50 -4.51 -24.20
CA THR A 91 -8.35 -3.31 -23.38
C THR A 91 -6.99 -2.68 -23.65
N LEU A 92 -7.02 -1.41 -24.03
CA LEU A 92 -5.83 -0.57 -24.19
C LEU A 92 -5.64 0.20 -22.90
N VAL A 93 -4.53 0.02 -22.21
CA VAL A 93 -4.23 0.74 -20.96
C VAL A 93 -3.01 1.63 -21.22
N PHE A 94 -3.23 2.93 -21.20
CA PHE A 94 -2.16 3.94 -21.22
C PHE A 94 -1.69 4.16 -19.79
N THR A 95 -0.40 4.07 -19.55
CA THR A 95 0.20 4.33 -18.24
C THR A 95 1.30 5.36 -18.36
N ASN A 96 1.17 6.49 -17.67
CA ASN A 96 2.26 7.44 -17.54
C ASN A 96 3.24 6.94 -16.47
N VAL A 97 4.45 6.57 -16.88
CA VAL A 97 5.49 6.07 -15.99
C VAL A 97 6.50 7.15 -15.60
N SER A 98 6.18 8.43 -15.83
CA SER A 98 7.05 9.56 -15.48
C SER A 98 6.52 10.35 -14.28
N ASP A 99 7.34 11.26 -13.79
CA ASP A 99 7.01 12.15 -12.66
C ASP A 99 6.29 13.42 -13.11
N ASN A 100 5.93 13.55 -14.39
CA ASN A 100 5.25 14.71 -14.96
C ASN A 100 4.00 14.30 -15.72
N ASP A 101 3.01 15.15 -15.68
CA ASP A 101 1.84 15.05 -16.55
C ASP A 101 2.27 15.11 -18.02
N VAL A 102 1.59 14.33 -18.87
CA VAL A 102 1.82 14.37 -20.32
C VAL A 102 0.52 14.64 -21.07
N THR A 103 0.61 15.35 -22.19
CA THR A 103 -0.55 15.58 -23.05
C THR A 103 -1.04 14.26 -23.64
N MET A 104 -2.32 13.96 -23.45
CA MET A 104 -2.95 12.76 -24.01
C MET A 104 -3.38 13.05 -25.44
N PRO A 105 -2.95 12.24 -26.43
CA PRO A 105 -3.43 12.36 -27.81
C PRO A 105 -4.94 12.07 -27.91
N ALA A 106 -5.56 12.56 -28.97
CA ALA A 106 -6.95 12.21 -29.23
C ALA A 106 -7.09 10.70 -29.45
N ILE A 107 -7.97 10.09 -28.69
CA ILE A 107 -8.35 8.68 -28.85
C ILE A 107 -9.87 8.58 -28.63
N SER A 108 -10.54 7.74 -29.39
CA SER A 108 -11.94 7.41 -29.12
C SER A 108 -12.02 6.68 -27.79
N ALA A 109 -12.82 7.17 -26.87
CA ALA A 109 -13.03 6.52 -25.59
C ALA A 109 -13.72 5.16 -25.76
N SER A 110 -13.78 4.40 -24.69
CA SER A 110 -14.53 3.15 -24.60
C SER A 110 -15.99 3.37 -24.94
N VAL A 111 -16.64 2.36 -25.53
CA VAL A 111 -18.10 2.35 -25.61
C VAL A 111 -18.59 2.34 -24.17
N VAL A 112 -19.35 3.38 -23.79
CA VAL A 112 -19.90 3.52 -22.44
C VAL A 112 -20.82 2.34 -22.19
N GLU A 113 -20.45 1.43 -21.29
CA GLU A 113 -21.46 0.63 -20.61
C GLU A 113 -22.26 1.62 -19.77
N PRO A 114 -23.61 1.65 -19.89
CA PRO A 114 -24.39 2.51 -19.02
C PRO A 114 -24.01 2.14 -17.57
N PRO A 115 -23.78 3.10 -16.68
CA PRO A 115 -23.51 2.80 -15.29
C PRO A 115 -24.66 1.91 -14.83
N SER A 116 -24.35 0.71 -14.37
CA SER A 116 -25.30 -0.04 -13.54
C SER A 116 -25.65 0.95 -12.44
N SER A 117 -26.92 1.27 -12.26
CA SER A 117 -27.48 2.33 -11.43
C SER A 117 -26.71 2.52 -10.09
N ALA A 118 -25.51 3.03 -10.18
CA ALA A 118 -24.81 3.57 -9.04
C ALA A 118 -25.61 4.81 -8.65
N THR A 119 -26.40 4.70 -7.61
CA THR A 119 -27.04 5.82 -6.96
C THR A 119 -26.01 6.93 -6.87
N GLN A 120 -26.27 8.04 -7.57
CA GLN A 120 -25.45 9.25 -7.44
C GLN A 120 -25.48 9.61 -5.95
N GLN A 121 -24.40 9.33 -5.25
CA GLN A 121 -24.25 9.72 -3.85
C GLN A 121 -24.29 11.25 -3.79
N LYS A 122 -25.14 11.78 -2.90
CA LYS A 122 -25.22 13.22 -2.69
C LYS A 122 -23.90 13.73 -2.14
N PRO A 123 -23.48 14.97 -2.44
CA PRO A 123 -22.21 15.54 -1.97
C PRO A 123 -21.97 15.57 -0.45
N GLY A 124 -22.83 15.07 0.37
CA GLY A 124 -22.65 14.91 1.81
C GLY A 124 -22.46 13.47 2.29
N ASP A 125 -22.77 12.48 1.44
CA ASP A 125 -22.71 11.05 1.81
C ASP A 125 -21.31 10.43 1.61
N VAL A 126 -20.40 11.19 1.04
CA VAL A 126 -19.10 10.68 0.57
C VAL A 126 -18.10 10.46 1.70
N MET A 127 -18.23 11.18 2.81
CA MET A 127 -17.35 11.03 3.97
C MET A 127 -17.61 9.74 4.79
N ARG A 128 -18.54 8.89 4.38
CA ARG A 128 -18.98 7.71 5.15
C ARG A 128 -19.05 6.47 4.28
N MET A 129 -17.93 6.14 3.64
CA MET A 129 -17.84 4.89 2.88
C MET A 129 -17.61 3.71 3.84
N PRO A 130 -18.44 2.67 3.79
CA PRO A 130 -18.23 1.47 4.60
C PRO A 130 -16.82 0.89 4.40
N GLY A 131 -16.13 0.63 5.51
CA GLY A 131 -14.79 0.05 5.49
C GLY A 131 -13.65 1.03 5.16
N VAL A 132 -13.92 2.33 5.08
CA VAL A 132 -12.90 3.34 4.79
C VAL A 132 -12.69 4.24 6.02
N ASN A 133 -11.43 4.33 6.47
CA ASN A 133 -10.99 5.27 7.48
C ASN A 133 -10.66 6.62 6.83
N VAL A 134 -11.22 7.71 7.34
CA VAL A 134 -11.02 9.07 6.81
C VAL A 134 -10.33 9.91 7.86
N ILE A 135 -9.01 10.06 7.72
CA ILE A 135 -8.19 10.84 8.67
C ILE A 135 -8.35 12.34 8.38
N PRO A 136 -8.77 13.16 9.36
CA PRO A 136 -8.83 14.61 9.21
C PRO A 136 -7.46 15.23 8.89
N PRO A 137 -7.41 16.32 8.09
CA PRO A 137 -6.15 16.94 7.66
C PRO A 137 -5.22 17.35 8.82
N HIS A 138 -5.77 17.83 9.94
CA HIS A 138 -4.97 18.27 11.08
C HIS A 138 -4.22 17.12 11.79
N ILE A 139 -4.72 15.89 11.67
CA ILE A 139 -4.02 14.68 12.16
C ILE A 139 -3.01 14.21 11.11
N ARG A 140 -3.47 14.03 9.86
CA ARG A 140 -2.66 13.50 8.77
C ARG A 140 -1.45 14.39 8.43
N ASP A 141 -1.68 15.70 8.35
CA ASP A 141 -0.67 16.67 7.92
C ASP A 141 0.09 17.28 9.11
N TYR A 142 -0.13 16.75 10.33
CA TYR A 142 0.55 17.21 11.53
C TYR A 142 2.08 17.10 11.39
N GLN A 143 2.75 18.20 11.73
CA GLN A 143 4.21 18.28 11.68
C GLN A 143 4.80 18.18 13.10
N PRO A 144 5.24 16.99 13.52
CA PRO A 144 5.76 16.78 14.86
C PRO A 144 7.08 17.55 15.09
N PRO A 145 7.33 18.07 16.30
CA PRO A 145 8.52 18.88 16.63
C PRO A 145 9.77 17.99 16.84
N ILE A 146 10.05 17.04 15.92
CA ILE A 146 11.10 16.03 16.05
C ILE A 146 12.49 16.66 16.25
N GLU A 147 12.82 17.68 15.45
CA GLU A 147 14.14 18.32 15.54
C GLU A 147 14.36 18.93 16.93
N ARG A 148 13.39 19.72 17.43
CA ARG A 148 13.46 20.34 18.76
C ARG A 148 13.51 19.29 19.87
N ALA A 149 12.73 18.24 19.77
CA ALA A 149 12.70 17.15 20.75
C ALA A 149 14.02 16.33 20.74
N SER A 150 14.59 16.11 19.55
CA SER A 150 15.85 15.37 19.40
C SER A 150 17.07 16.14 19.94
N GLN A 151 17.05 17.47 19.92
CA GLN A 151 18.10 18.33 20.45
C GLN A 151 17.95 18.62 21.94
N ALA A 152 16.82 18.25 22.53
CA ALA A 152 16.58 18.47 23.95
C ALA A 152 17.56 17.65 24.81
N PRO A 153 18.13 18.24 25.88
CA PRO A 153 19.00 17.51 26.77
C PRO A 153 18.21 16.38 27.44
N ARG A 154 18.83 15.22 27.53
CA ARG A 154 18.29 14.14 28.38
C ARG A 154 18.39 14.61 29.83
N GLN A 155 17.25 14.88 30.44
CA GLN A 155 17.18 15.10 31.88
C GLN A 155 17.26 13.72 32.53
N ASP A 156 18.08 13.59 33.60
CA ASP A 156 17.99 12.45 34.50
C ASP A 156 16.60 12.50 35.18
N ARG A 157 15.61 12.00 34.46
CA ARG A 157 14.28 11.84 35.04
C ARG A 157 14.41 10.75 36.09
N VAL A 158 14.25 11.13 37.33
CA VAL A 158 13.64 10.22 38.29
C VAL A 158 12.28 9.88 37.69
N VAL A 159 12.22 8.78 36.95
CA VAL A 159 10.97 8.22 36.48
C VAL A 159 10.20 7.95 37.76
N ALA A 160 9.33 8.88 38.15
CA ALA A 160 8.29 8.55 39.11
C ALA A 160 7.67 7.30 38.51
N ALA A 161 7.85 6.16 39.21
CA ALA A 161 7.25 4.91 38.79
C ALA A 161 5.79 5.25 38.51
N VAL A 162 5.42 5.31 37.23
CA VAL A 162 4.03 5.51 36.86
C VAL A 162 3.34 4.36 37.55
N SER A 163 2.57 4.64 38.59
CA SER A 163 1.81 3.64 39.33
C SER A 163 1.11 2.82 38.25
N ALA A 164 1.43 1.53 38.17
CA ALA A 164 0.90 0.70 37.10
C ALA A 164 -0.62 0.81 37.19
N ALA A 165 -1.24 1.43 36.18
CA ALA A 165 -2.68 1.59 36.15
C ALA A 165 -3.34 0.22 36.30
N ALA A 166 -4.42 0.13 37.09
CA ALA A 166 -5.20 -1.08 37.29
C ALA A 166 -6.53 -0.97 36.53
N GLU A 167 -7.11 -2.11 36.15
CA GLU A 167 -8.45 -2.11 35.57
C GLU A 167 -9.43 -1.43 36.53
N GLY A 168 -10.24 -0.51 35.99
CA GLY A 168 -11.13 0.36 36.74
C GLY A 168 -10.56 1.77 37.03
N ASP A 169 -9.25 1.98 36.85
CA ASP A 169 -8.68 3.33 36.96
C ASP A 169 -9.18 4.22 35.83
N THR A 170 -9.33 5.52 36.12
CA THR A 170 -9.73 6.53 35.15
C THR A 170 -8.56 7.42 34.78
N ARG A 171 -8.54 7.85 33.50
CA ARG A 171 -7.56 8.81 32.99
C ARG A 171 -8.24 9.80 32.07
N GLU A 172 -7.82 11.07 32.13
CA GLU A 172 -8.15 12.07 31.14
C GLU A 172 -7.28 11.91 29.90
N TRP A 173 -7.92 11.87 28.74
CA TRP A 173 -7.29 11.82 27.43
C TRP A 173 -7.66 13.04 26.61
N LEU A 174 -6.76 13.49 25.76
CA LEU A 174 -7.01 14.50 24.73
C LEU A 174 -7.18 13.79 23.38
N ASP A 175 -8.23 14.15 22.66
CA ASP A 175 -8.31 13.80 21.24
C ASP A 175 -7.36 14.69 20.39
N ALA A 176 -7.29 14.44 19.09
CA ALA A 176 -6.42 15.20 18.20
C ALA A 176 -6.88 16.66 17.99
N ASP A 177 -8.11 17.02 18.35
CA ASP A 177 -8.63 18.39 18.38
C ASP A 177 -8.31 19.11 19.71
N GLY A 178 -7.70 18.40 20.67
CA GLY A 178 -7.40 18.91 22.01
C GLY A 178 -8.61 18.91 22.95
N ARG A 179 -9.69 18.21 22.61
CA ARG A 179 -10.84 18.05 23.52
C ARG A 179 -10.53 16.96 24.53
N SER A 180 -10.74 17.25 25.81
CA SER A 180 -10.53 16.27 26.87
C SER A 180 -11.77 15.39 27.09
N PHE A 181 -11.52 14.13 27.44
CA PHE A 181 -12.52 13.19 27.88
C PHE A 181 -11.94 12.21 28.91
N LEU A 182 -12.79 11.70 29.79
CA LEU A 182 -12.41 10.64 30.72
C LEU A 182 -12.60 9.28 30.07
N ALA A 183 -11.65 8.38 30.31
CA ALA A 183 -11.78 6.97 29.94
C ALA A 183 -11.35 6.08 31.10
N THR A 184 -12.03 4.93 31.23
CA THR A 184 -11.78 3.92 32.24
C THR A 184 -10.96 2.77 31.62
N LEU A 185 -9.92 2.32 32.34
CA LEU A 185 -9.11 1.16 31.92
C LEU A 185 -9.95 -0.11 32.01
N ALA A 186 -10.28 -0.67 30.85
CA ALA A 186 -11.17 -1.82 30.75
C ALA A 186 -10.44 -3.17 30.67
N ARG A 187 -9.23 -3.20 30.09
CA ARG A 187 -8.37 -4.41 30.01
C ARG A 187 -6.90 -4.00 30.13
N ARG A 188 -6.12 -4.82 30.87
CA ARG A 188 -4.67 -4.70 31.00
C ARG A 188 -4.03 -6.09 30.96
N TRP A 189 -3.07 -6.29 30.06
CA TRP A 189 -2.36 -7.57 29.93
C TRP A 189 -0.96 -7.37 29.35
N ALA A 190 -0.09 -8.38 29.50
CA ALA A 190 1.23 -8.37 28.90
C ALA A 190 1.21 -8.99 27.50
N ALA A 191 1.88 -8.36 26.54
CA ALA A 191 2.22 -8.96 25.26
C ALA A 191 3.31 -10.03 25.44
N THR A 192 3.60 -10.79 24.39
CA THR A 192 4.60 -11.87 24.40
C THR A 192 6.02 -11.38 24.63
N ASP A 193 6.32 -10.11 24.33
CA ASP A 193 7.61 -9.45 24.57
C ASP A 193 7.69 -8.76 25.96
N GLY A 194 6.64 -8.90 26.78
CA GLY A 194 6.55 -8.33 28.11
C GLY A 194 6.01 -6.90 28.18
N ARG A 195 5.76 -6.24 27.05
CA ARG A 195 5.13 -4.90 27.03
C ARG A 195 3.72 -4.99 27.55
N MET A 196 3.35 -4.07 28.43
CA MET A 196 1.97 -3.96 28.91
C MET A 196 1.10 -3.27 27.85
N LEU A 197 -0.07 -3.86 27.64
CA LEU A 197 -1.10 -3.41 26.70
C LEU A 197 -2.34 -3.03 27.49
N ASN A 198 -2.96 -1.92 27.13
CA ASN A 198 -4.10 -1.36 27.83
C ASN A 198 -5.22 -1.02 26.85
N ILE A 199 -6.47 -1.36 27.17
CA ILE A 199 -7.66 -0.85 26.48
C ILE A 199 -8.40 0.09 27.41
N TRP A 200 -8.52 1.34 26.99
CA TRP A 200 -9.30 2.38 27.65
C TRP A 200 -10.61 2.56 26.91
N VAL A 201 -11.70 2.77 27.65
CA VAL A 201 -13.02 3.05 27.06
C VAL A 201 -13.51 4.37 27.60
N GLN A 202 -13.87 5.31 26.73
CA GLN A 202 -14.45 6.60 27.09
C GLN A 202 -15.69 6.39 27.97
N ASP A 203 -15.81 7.18 29.01
CA ASP A 203 -16.96 7.13 29.92
C ASP A 203 -18.26 7.34 29.16
N GLY A 204 -19.25 6.47 29.43
CA GLY A 204 -20.53 6.45 28.72
C GLY A 204 -20.52 5.61 27.41
N GLU A 205 -19.37 5.12 26.96
CA GLU A 205 -19.29 4.24 25.77
C GLU A 205 -19.23 2.74 26.14
N ARG A 206 -19.06 2.37 27.41
CA ARG A 206 -19.09 0.98 27.86
C ARG A 206 -20.50 0.49 28.10
N GLY A 207 -20.82 -0.74 27.71
CA GLY A 207 -22.09 -1.41 27.94
C GLY A 207 -22.47 -2.39 26.83
N ASP A 208 -23.47 -3.24 27.09
CA ASP A 208 -23.87 -4.32 26.18
C ASP A 208 -24.34 -3.82 24.79
N ALA A 209 -24.94 -2.64 24.73
CA ALA A 209 -25.39 -2.01 23.49
C ALA A 209 -24.31 -1.21 22.76
N LYS A 210 -23.12 -1.06 23.36
CA LYS A 210 -21.99 -0.29 22.84
C LYS A 210 -20.71 -1.14 22.90
N ILE A 211 -19.73 -0.74 23.70
CA ILE A 211 -18.49 -1.50 23.91
C ILE A 211 -18.73 -2.51 25.03
N SER A 212 -19.15 -3.70 24.65
CA SER A 212 -19.42 -4.81 25.56
C SER A 212 -18.13 -5.51 26.01
N ASP A 213 -18.21 -6.28 27.10
CA ASP A 213 -17.08 -7.11 27.55
C ASP A 213 -16.69 -8.15 26.48
N ALA A 214 -17.64 -8.73 25.77
CA ALA A 214 -17.35 -9.66 24.67
C ALA A 214 -16.58 -9.00 23.51
N LEU A 215 -16.86 -7.74 23.20
CA LEU A 215 -16.10 -6.99 22.21
C LEU A 215 -14.67 -6.69 22.69
N LEU A 216 -14.52 -6.32 23.97
CA LEU A 216 -13.21 -6.07 24.58
C LEU A 216 -12.35 -7.34 24.60
N ASP A 217 -12.92 -8.48 24.97
CA ASP A 217 -12.23 -9.79 24.95
C ASP A 217 -11.82 -10.18 23.53
N SER A 218 -12.69 -9.96 22.55
CA SER A 218 -12.38 -10.20 21.13
C SER A 218 -11.23 -9.29 20.66
N MET A 219 -11.25 -8.01 21.03
CA MET A 219 -10.19 -7.06 20.68
C MET A 219 -8.86 -7.43 21.32
N GLN A 220 -8.85 -7.75 22.62
CA GLN A 220 -7.67 -8.25 23.32
C GLN A 220 -7.08 -9.48 22.62
N ALA A 221 -7.94 -10.46 22.29
CA ALA A 221 -7.52 -11.69 21.64
C ALA A 221 -6.92 -11.43 20.24
N LYS A 222 -7.56 -10.58 19.43
CA LYS A 222 -7.08 -10.27 18.09
C LYS A 222 -5.86 -9.35 18.09
N PHE A 223 -5.74 -8.50 19.10
CA PHE A 223 -4.59 -7.60 19.20
C PHE A 223 -3.32 -8.33 19.66
N SER A 224 -3.37 -9.12 20.73
CA SER A 224 -2.16 -9.80 21.24
C SER A 224 -2.50 -11.00 22.14
N SER A 225 -2.93 -12.12 21.57
CA SER A 225 -3.09 -13.37 22.32
C SER A 225 -2.08 -14.45 21.90
N ASN A 226 -1.59 -14.39 20.67
CA ASN A 226 -0.66 -15.37 20.10
C ASN A 226 0.06 -14.77 18.89
N GLN A 227 0.94 -15.53 18.25
CA GLN A 227 1.74 -15.08 17.09
C GLN A 227 0.92 -14.74 15.84
N ASN A 228 -0.37 -15.07 15.80
CA ASN A 228 -1.28 -14.70 14.70
C ASN A 228 -2.13 -13.46 15.01
N SER A 229 -1.76 -12.70 16.03
CA SER A 229 -2.44 -11.47 16.43
C SER A 229 -1.75 -10.24 15.84
N ILE A 230 -2.41 -9.08 15.88
CA ILE A 230 -1.96 -7.83 15.26
C ILE A 230 -0.59 -7.40 15.79
N TYR A 231 -0.44 -7.29 17.11
CA TYR A 231 0.77 -6.78 17.76
C TYR A 231 2.02 -7.58 17.36
N PRO A 232 2.09 -8.92 17.52
CA PRO A 232 3.28 -9.67 17.13
C PRO A 232 3.53 -9.65 15.62
N ILE A 233 2.50 -9.61 14.78
CA ILE A 233 2.68 -9.52 13.32
C ILE A 233 3.32 -8.18 12.95
N VAL A 234 2.79 -7.06 13.44
CA VAL A 234 3.32 -5.73 13.13
C VAL A 234 4.74 -5.57 13.68
N THR A 235 4.99 -6.02 14.91
CA THR A 235 6.33 -5.93 15.51
C THR A 235 7.36 -6.82 14.81
N ASP A 236 6.97 -8.02 14.36
CA ASP A 236 7.85 -8.88 13.56
C ASP A 236 8.16 -8.29 12.18
N LEU A 237 7.22 -7.68 11.53
CA LEU A 237 7.40 -7.16 10.16
C LEU A 237 8.01 -5.77 10.13
N VAL A 238 7.55 -4.86 10.95
CA VAL A 238 7.95 -3.44 10.92
C VAL A 238 9.02 -3.13 11.97
N GLY A 239 8.82 -3.58 13.22
CA GLY A 239 9.75 -3.38 14.32
C GLY A 239 9.06 -3.03 15.63
N ALA A 240 9.84 -2.74 16.68
CA ALA A 240 9.31 -2.34 17.99
C ALA A 240 8.51 -1.04 17.90
N PRO A 241 7.37 -0.92 18.60
CA PRO A 241 6.51 0.27 18.56
C PRO A 241 7.08 1.46 19.33
N TRP A 242 7.91 1.21 20.33
CA TRP A 242 8.56 2.23 21.17
C TRP A 242 9.78 1.69 21.90
N GLY A 243 10.66 2.59 22.35
CA GLY A 243 11.88 2.30 23.12
C GLY A 243 12.76 3.55 23.24
N GLU A 244 14.07 3.38 23.26
CA GLU A 244 15.03 4.47 23.36
C GLU A 244 14.89 5.48 22.22
N THR A 245 14.96 6.78 22.56
CA THR A 245 14.83 7.89 21.62
C THR A 245 16.11 8.73 21.58
N VAL A 246 16.28 9.55 20.53
CA VAL A 246 17.51 10.36 20.35
C VAL A 246 17.62 11.58 21.25
N GLY A 247 16.56 12.02 21.92
CA GLY A 247 16.60 13.23 22.72
C GLY A 247 15.63 13.25 23.89
N GLY A 248 15.74 14.26 24.75
CA GLY A 248 14.96 14.41 25.97
C GLY A 248 13.56 15.02 25.77
N GLY A 249 13.16 15.37 24.55
CA GLY A 249 11.84 15.93 24.27
C GLY A 249 10.75 14.89 24.00
N PHE A 250 11.12 13.62 23.88
CA PHE A 250 10.20 12.50 23.76
C PHE A 250 9.85 11.91 25.11
N ILE A 251 8.75 11.14 25.19
CA ILE A 251 8.42 10.34 26.37
C ILE A 251 9.50 9.26 26.61
N GLY A 252 9.57 8.74 27.84
CA GLY A 252 10.58 7.72 28.21
C GLY A 252 10.46 6.42 27.40
N PRO A 253 11.49 5.54 27.47
CA PRO A 253 11.52 4.31 26.67
C PRO A 253 10.53 3.24 27.15
N ASP A 254 10.30 3.17 28.47
CA ASP A 254 9.49 2.11 29.10
C ASP A 254 8.01 2.55 29.13
N GLN A 255 7.36 2.47 27.97
CA GLN A 255 5.96 2.84 27.81
C GLN A 255 5.09 1.60 27.60
N ASP A 256 3.94 1.58 28.30
CA ASP A 256 2.81 0.74 27.91
C ASP A 256 2.28 1.20 26.55
N LEU A 257 1.62 0.29 25.80
CA LEU A 257 0.86 0.65 24.62
C LEU A 257 -0.63 0.74 24.97
N HIS A 258 -1.26 1.83 24.57
CA HIS A 258 -2.65 2.12 24.87
C HIS A 258 -3.51 2.08 23.62
N ILE A 259 -4.65 1.39 23.68
CA ILE A 259 -5.75 1.46 22.73
C ILE A 259 -6.85 2.24 23.43
N VAL A 260 -7.22 3.39 22.89
CA VAL A 260 -8.22 4.29 23.44
C VAL A 260 -9.47 4.21 22.56
N LEU A 261 -10.53 3.61 23.09
CA LEU A 261 -11.84 3.52 22.45
C LEU A 261 -12.65 4.75 22.85
N ALA A 262 -12.86 5.64 21.90
CA ALA A 262 -13.58 6.88 22.13
C ALA A 262 -14.60 7.14 21.01
N ASN A 263 -15.66 7.88 21.29
CA ASN A 263 -16.55 8.38 20.27
C ASN A 263 -15.89 9.57 19.57
N LEU A 264 -15.12 9.26 18.51
CA LEU A 264 -14.27 10.23 17.81
C LEU A 264 -15.10 11.24 17.02
N THR A 265 -16.26 10.82 16.51
CA THR A 265 -17.20 11.66 15.78
C THR A 265 -18.61 11.31 16.22
N PRO A 266 -19.15 11.98 17.26
CA PRO A 266 -20.44 11.62 17.87
C PRO A 266 -21.62 11.99 16.95
N ASP A 267 -21.81 11.22 15.88
CA ASP A 267 -22.79 11.47 14.82
C ASP A 267 -23.81 10.33 14.63
N ARG A 268 -23.70 9.27 15.43
CA ARG A 268 -24.53 8.06 15.38
C ARG A 268 -24.40 7.28 14.06
N ALA A 269 -23.24 7.33 13.46
CA ALA A 269 -22.94 6.61 12.22
C ALA A 269 -21.62 5.83 12.34
N PRO A 270 -21.51 4.65 11.70
CA PRO A 270 -20.36 3.75 11.91
C PRO A 270 -19.13 4.11 11.07
N TRP A 271 -19.18 5.15 10.25
CA TRP A 271 -18.13 5.42 9.27
C TRP A 271 -17.71 6.89 9.29
N GLY A 272 -16.50 7.15 8.86
CA GLY A 272 -15.83 8.43 8.86
C GLY A 272 -14.44 8.25 9.43
N LEU A 273 -14.13 8.90 10.54
CA LEU A 273 -12.90 8.66 11.29
C LEU A 273 -13.06 7.37 12.11
N VAL A 274 -12.45 6.28 11.62
CA VAL A 274 -12.49 4.97 12.29
C VAL A 274 -11.43 4.86 13.37
N GLY A 275 -10.27 5.44 13.16
CA GLY A 275 -9.19 5.46 14.12
C GLY A 275 -7.99 6.26 13.62
N TYR A 276 -7.03 6.50 14.50
CA TYR A 276 -5.81 7.21 14.16
C TYR A 276 -4.67 6.93 15.15
N PHE A 277 -3.44 7.05 14.65
CA PHE A 277 -2.25 7.33 15.43
C PHE A 277 -1.92 8.81 15.36
N PHE A 278 -1.69 9.45 16.51
CA PHE A 278 -1.30 10.86 16.56
C PHE A 278 0.08 11.01 17.20
N SER A 279 1.09 11.26 16.39
CA SER A 279 2.49 11.30 16.83
C SER A 279 2.77 12.39 17.88
N ALA A 280 1.90 13.40 18.04
CA ALA A 280 1.95 14.37 19.13
C ALA A 280 2.02 13.71 20.51
N ASN A 281 1.35 12.57 20.68
CA ASN A 281 1.30 11.83 21.94
C ASN A 281 2.66 11.28 22.40
N ALA A 282 3.62 11.18 21.50
CA ALA A 282 4.96 10.67 21.78
C ALA A 282 5.93 11.70 22.35
N PHE A 283 5.51 12.94 22.49
CA PHE A 283 6.32 14.05 23.01
C PHE A 283 5.94 14.40 24.43
N LEU A 284 6.85 15.05 25.15
CA LEU A 284 6.51 15.70 26.42
C LEU A 284 5.61 16.89 26.18
N LYS A 285 4.67 17.16 27.07
CA LYS A 285 3.75 18.32 26.99
C LYS A 285 4.48 19.66 26.86
N THR A 286 5.70 19.77 27.37
CA THR A 286 6.55 20.95 27.20
C THR A 286 7.01 21.19 25.76
N TYR A 287 6.97 20.16 24.91
CA TYR A 287 7.28 20.21 23.47
C TYR A 287 6.05 20.18 22.60
N GLU A 288 5.02 19.47 23.07
CA GLU A 288 3.74 19.32 22.37
C GLU A 288 2.57 19.38 23.36
N PRO A 289 1.88 20.54 23.48
CA PRO A 289 0.80 20.71 24.46
C PRO A 289 -0.38 19.74 24.28
N LEU A 290 -0.63 19.26 23.05
CA LEU A 290 -1.70 18.30 22.76
C LEU A 290 -1.29 16.85 23.08
N SER A 291 -0.09 16.63 23.58
CA SER A 291 0.39 15.29 23.92
C SER A 291 -0.38 14.69 25.11
N ASN A 292 -0.71 13.43 24.99
CA ASN A 292 -1.12 12.60 26.12
C ASN A 292 0.08 12.01 26.88
N GLU A 293 1.31 12.26 26.45
CA GLU A 293 2.54 11.62 26.96
C GLU A 293 2.38 10.10 27.04
N ALA A 294 1.94 9.46 25.93
CA ALA A 294 1.62 8.05 25.87
C ALA A 294 1.83 7.47 24.45
N VAL A 295 2.18 6.21 24.36
CA VAL A 295 2.15 5.44 23.11
C VAL A 295 0.71 4.95 22.90
N ALA A 296 -0.07 5.66 22.11
CA ALA A 296 -1.52 5.47 22.02
C ALA A 296 -2.05 5.38 20.59
N LEU A 297 -3.02 4.48 20.40
CA LEU A 297 -3.86 4.34 19.21
C LEU A 297 -5.30 4.69 19.61
N PHE A 298 -6.02 5.39 18.76
CA PHE A 298 -7.41 5.76 18.99
C PHE A 298 -8.31 5.03 18.00
N LEU A 299 -9.45 4.51 18.48
CA LEU A 299 -10.48 3.90 17.65
C LEU A 299 -11.86 4.45 17.99
N ASP A 300 -12.67 4.63 16.96
CA ASP A 300 -14.04 5.10 17.07
C ASP A 300 -14.96 4.01 17.62
N THR A 301 -15.71 4.33 18.68
CA THR A 301 -16.65 3.40 19.30
C THR A 301 -17.88 3.16 18.43
N GLU A 302 -18.42 4.20 17.76
CA GLU A 302 -19.60 4.07 16.90
C GLU A 302 -19.36 3.13 15.73
N THR A 303 -18.18 3.15 15.12
CA THR A 303 -17.79 2.17 14.11
C THR A 303 -17.86 0.73 14.64
N LEU A 304 -17.35 0.51 15.85
CA LEU A 304 -17.27 -0.84 16.43
C LEU A 304 -18.64 -1.42 16.75
N TYR A 305 -19.59 -0.64 17.27
CA TYR A 305 -20.88 -1.19 17.68
C TYR A 305 -22.02 -0.92 16.69
N LEU A 306 -22.00 0.15 15.89
CA LEU A 306 -23.01 0.39 14.85
C LEU A 306 -22.68 -0.29 13.52
N GLY A 307 -21.39 -0.47 13.18
CA GLY A 307 -20.93 -1.04 11.92
C GLY A 307 -21.09 -2.57 11.79
N GLY A 308 -21.60 -3.23 12.82
CA GLY A 308 -21.81 -4.68 12.83
C GLY A 308 -20.51 -5.48 12.65
N ALA A 309 -20.55 -6.56 11.91
CA ALA A 309 -19.37 -7.38 11.65
C ALA A 309 -18.31 -6.62 10.82
N LEU A 310 -18.75 -5.88 9.81
CA LEU A 310 -17.85 -5.09 8.96
C LEU A 310 -17.15 -4.00 9.78
N GLY A 311 -17.88 -3.26 10.63
CA GLY A 311 -17.28 -2.22 11.49
C GLY A 311 -16.23 -2.77 12.44
N ARG A 312 -16.48 -3.93 13.05
CA ARG A 312 -15.48 -4.60 13.90
C ARG A 312 -14.27 -5.06 13.10
N ASN A 313 -14.46 -5.66 11.93
CA ASN A 313 -13.37 -6.12 11.09
C ASN A 313 -12.51 -4.94 10.61
N THR A 314 -13.16 -3.85 10.17
CA THR A 314 -12.47 -2.59 9.84
C THR A 314 -11.70 -2.04 11.04
N GLY A 315 -12.30 -2.01 12.24
CA GLY A 315 -11.61 -1.56 13.45
C GLY A 315 -10.35 -2.39 13.75
N TYR A 316 -10.36 -3.71 13.52
CA TYR A 316 -9.17 -4.55 13.73
C TYR A 316 -8.09 -4.28 12.67
N THR A 317 -8.45 -4.12 11.39
CA THR A 317 -7.46 -3.77 10.36
C THR A 317 -6.95 -2.34 10.54
N THR A 318 -7.80 -1.41 10.96
CA THR A 318 -7.38 -0.04 11.33
C THR A 318 -6.38 -0.05 12.50
N LEU A 319 -6.56 -0.90 13.52
CA LEU A 319 -5.54 -1.02 14.59
C LEU A 319 -4.16 -1.42 14.04
N ALA A 320 -4.12 -2.31 13.06
CA ALA A 320 -2.86 -2.70 12.43
C ALA A 320 -2.28 -1.58 11.56
N HIS A 321 -3.12 -0.86 10.85
CA HIS A 321 -2.79 0.31 10.06
C HIS A 321 -2.14 1.39 10.95
N GLU A 322 -2.84 1.82 11.98
CA GLU A 322 -2.37 2.86 12.90
C GLU A 322 -1.15 2.43 13.71
N MET A 323 -1.07 1.14 14.08
CA MET A 323 0.13 0.61 14.69
C MET A 323 1.32 0.62 13.74
N THR A 324 1.11 0.45 12.44
CA THR A 324 2.17 0.58 11.43
C THR A 324 2.72 2.00 11.39
N HIS A 325 1.86 3.02 11.41
CA HIS A 325 2.27 4.43 11.53
C HIS A 325 3.04 4.70 12.82
N MET A 326 2.57 4.17 13.95
CA MET A 326 3.25 4.29 15.25
C MET A 326 4.68 3.72 15.18
N VAL A 327 4.83 2.51 14.63
CA VAL A 327 6.13 1.86 14.50
C VAL A 327 7.03 2.62 13.54
N ASN A 328 6.51 3.04 12.39
CA ASN A 328 7.25 3.84 11.42
C ASN A 328 7.74 5.17 12.05
N PHE A 329 6.86 5.87 12.76
CA PHE A 329 7.26 7.10 13.47
C PHE A 329 8.40 6.85 14.45
N TYR A 330 8.29 5.80 15.28
CA TYR A 330 9.36 5.47 16.21
C TYR A 330 10.65 5.08 15.48
N GLN A 331 10.59 4.11 14.55
CA GLN A 331 11.77 3.55 13.89
C GLN A 331 12.47 4.56 12.97
N ARG A 332 11.73 5.49 12.37
CA ARG A 332 12.23 6.40 11.33
C ARG A 332 12.43 7.84 11.80
N ALA A 333 11.94 8.19 12.98
CA ALA A 333 12.05 9.54 13.53
C ALA A 333 12.51 9.55 15.00
N ALA A 334 11.71 9.07 15.94
CA ALA A 334 11.99 9.23 17.36
C ALA A 334 13.28 8.53 17.80
N ARG A 335 13.60 7.38 17.20
CA ARG A 335 14.80 6.59 17.50
C ARG A 335 16.07 7.14 16.85
N ILE A 336 15.98 7.76 15.67
CA ILE A 336 17.15 8.13 14.86
C ILE A 336 17.30 9.63 14.65
N GLY A 337 16.26 10.43 14.93
CA GLY A 337 16.24 11.90 14.79
C GLY A 337 15.68 12.41 13.47
N ALA A 338 15.66 13.75 13.38
CA ALA A 338 15.08 14.44 12.23
C ALA A 338 16.03 14.56 11.03
N ARG A 339 17.33 14.29 11.20
CA ARG A 339 18.34 14.51 10.15
C ARG A 339 19.35 13.36 10.10
N PRO A 340 19.43 12.69 8.92
CA PRO A 340 18.56 12.84 7.74
C PRO A 340 17.11 12.43 8.04
N ASP A 341 16.14 13.02 7.34
CA ASP A 341 14.73 12.70 7.51
C ASP A 341 14.40 11.42 6.74
N TYR A 342 14.22 10.32 7.46
CA TYR A 342 13.85 9.01 6.91
C TYR A 342 12.35 8.71 6.94
N ARG A 343 11.52 9.67 7.36
CA ARG A 343 10.07 9.49 7.30
C ARG A 343 9.63 9.27 5.85
N PHE A 344 8.64 8.45 5.67
CA PHE A 344 8.05 8.26 4.36
C PHE A 344 7.27 9.50 3.92
N ALA A 345 7.26 9.77 2.62
CA ALA A 345 6.24 10.63 2.02
C ALA A 345 4.85 9.99 2.24
N VAL A 346 3.81 10.82 2.39
CA VAL A 346 2.44 10.38 2.74
C VAL A 346 1.97 9.19 1.90
N TRP A 347 2.18 9.21 0.60
CA TRP A 347 1.73 8.13 -0.29
C TRP A 347 2.36 6.77 0.05
N LEU A 348 3.64 6.72 0.45
CA LEU A 348 4.31 5.46 0.82
C LEU A 348 4.01 5.07 2.26
N GLU A 349 3.86 6.04 3.15
CA GLU A 349 3.43 5.82 4.53
C GLU A 349 2.08 5.11 4.55
N GLU A 350 1.09 5.64 3.84
CA GLU A 350 -0.25 5.07 3.72
C GLU A 350 -0.23 3.74 2.95
N THR A 351 0.53 3.66 1.84
CA THR A 351 0.66 2.39 1.11
C THR A 351 1.23 1.29 2.01
N SER A 352 2.19 1.60 2.88
CA SER A 352 2.78 0.60 3.79
C SER A 352 1.80 0.14 4.88
N ALA A 353 0.97 1.03 5.37
CA ALA A 353 -0.06 0.70 6.36
C ALA A 353 -1.21 -0.12 5.73
N LEU A 354 -1.65 0.23 4.52
CA LEU A 354 -2.66 -0.53 3.76
C LEU A 354 -2.14 -1.92 3.32
N MET A 355 -0.85 -2.05 3.01
CA MET A 355 -0.22 -3.35 2.79
C MET A 355 -0.26 -4.21 4.06
N MET A 356 -0.08 -3.63 5.24
CA MET A 356 -0.20 -4.36 6.50
C MET A 356 -1.62 -4.87 6.71
N GLU A 357 -2.64 -4.07 6.43
CA GLU A 357 -4.04 -4.49 6.50
C GLU A 357 -4.32 -5.70 5.61
N ASP A 358 -3.93 -5.63 4.33
CA ASP A 358 -4.11 -6.72 3.36
C ASP A 358 -3.37 -8.00 3.79
N LEU A 359 -2.15 -7.85 4.32
CA LEU A 359 -1.27 -8.95 4.70
C LEU A 359 -1.78 -9.73 5.91
N LEU A 360 -2.24 -9.03 6.95
CA LEU A 360 -2.62 -9.69 8.20
C LEU A 360 -4.09 -10.15 8.23
N ALA A 361 -4.95 -9.60 7.37
CA ALA A 361 -6.38 -9.74 7.49
C ALA A 361 -6.85 -11.20 7.59
N GLU A 362 -6.51 -12.04 6.62
CA GLU A 362 -6.92 -13.47 6.64
C GLU A 362 -6.39 -14.23 7.86
N ARG A 363 -5.25 -13.80 8.42
CA ARG A 363 -4.63 -14.45 9.59
C ARG A 363 -5.32 -14.07 10.89
N VAL A 364 -5.74 -12.81 11.01
CA VAL A 364 -6.41 -12.26 12.22
C VAL A 364 -7.92 -12.42 12.12
N ILE A 365 -8.49 -12.31 10.92
CA ILE A 365 -9.93 -12.29 10.64
C ILE A 365 -10.21 -13.22 9.46
N PRO A 366 -10.19 -14.54 9.66
CA PRO A 366 -10.39 -15.48 8.56
C PRO A 366 -11.65 -15.19 7.73
N GLY A 367 -11.51 -15.18 6.41
CA GLY A 367 -12.58 -14.88 5.46
C GLY A 367 -12.78 -13.41 5.15
N PHE A 368 -12.07 -12.48 5.80
CA PHE A 368 -12.09 -11.04 5.51
C PHE A 368 -10.75 -10.59 4.92
N ASN A 369 -10.83 -9.73 3.88
CA ASN A 369 -9.66 -9.08 3.32
C ASN A 369 -10.06 -7.71 2.74
N PRO A 370 -9.53 -6.59 3.26
CA PRO A 370 -9.97 -5.24 2.87
C PRO A 370 -9.75 -4.96 1.38
N LEU A 371 -8.62 -5.41 0.80
CA LEU A 371 -8.37 -5.22 -0.63
C LEU A 371 -9.43 -5.89 -1.49
N ARG A 372 -9.72 -7.17 -1.24
CA ARG A 372 -10.71 -7.94 -1.98
C ARG A 372 -12.13 -7.43 -1.72
N ASP A 373 -12.48 -7.18 -0.48
CA ASP A 373 -13.87 -6.99 -0.07
C ASP A 373 -14.34 -5.53 -0.22
N SER A 374 -13.41 -4.57 -0.36
CA SER A 374 -13.70 -3.13 -0.40
C SER A 374 -12.86 -2.35 -1.43
N ASP A 375 -11.52 -2.35 -1.29
CA ASP A 375 -10.68 -1.37 -1.95
C ASP A 375 -10.55 -1.58 -3.46
N PHE A 376 -10.61 -2.82 -3.93
CA PHE A 376 -10.57 -3.08 -5.37
C PHE A 376 -11.79 -2.48 -6.08
N ALA A 377 -12.98 -2.68 -5.52
CA ALA A 377 -14.21 -2.09 -6.05
C ALA A 377 -14.18 -0.55 -5.97
N ASN A 378 -13.68 0.00 -4.85
CA ASN A 378 -13.58 1.45 -4.65
C ASN A 378 -12.60 2.09 -5.63
N TRP A 379 -11.46 1.45 -5.92
CA TRP A 379 -10.53 1.90 -6.96
C TRP A 379 -11.16 1.92 -8.36
N LEU A 380 -11.88 0.86 -8.74
CA LEU A 380 -12.50 0.77 -10.07
C LEU A 380 -13.61 1.81 -10.29
N ARG A 381 -14.28 2.29 -9.23
CA ARG A 381 -15.32 3.32 -9.31
C ARG A 381 -14.79 4.72 -9.59
N GLN A 382 -13.50 4.95 -9.36
CA GLN A 382 -12.88 6.26 -9.47
C GLN A 382 -12.21 6.48 -10.82
N SER A 383 -11.66 7.67 -11.01
CA SER A 383 -10.68 7.91 -12.05
C SER A 383 -9.41 7.14 -11.74
N GLN A 384 -8.85 6.45 -12.73
CA GLN A 384 -7.54 5.84 -12.64
C GLN A 384 -6.43 6.77 -13.15
N ASN A 385 -6.82 7.90 -13.73
CA ASN A 385 -5.89 8.94 -14.20
C ASN A 385 -5.51 9.88 -13.06
N CYS A 386 -4.80 9.37 -12.07
CA CYS A 386 -4.47 10.03 -10.80
C CYS A 386 -2.99 9.97 -10.50
N ASP A 387 -2.44 11.08 -10.03
CA ASP A 387 -1.08 11.15 -9.50
C ASP A 387 -1.12 11.05 -7.96
N TYR A 388 -1.31 9.86 -7.42
CA TYR A 388 -1.37 9.66 -5.98
C TYR A 388 0.01 9.72 -5.29
N ILE A 389 1.09 9.65 -6.06
CA ILE A 389 2.46 9.71 -5.52
C ILE A 389 2.82 11.13 -5.09
N ARG A 390 2.47 12.15 -5.89
CA ARG A 390 2.83 13.55 -5.62
C ARG A 390 1.66 14.39 -5.14
N ALA A 391 0.43 13.99 -5.47
CA ALA A 391 -0.79 14.73 -5.17
C ALA A 391 -1.75 13.82 -4.39
N TRP A 392 -1.42 13.57 -3.12
CA TRP A 392 -2.27 12.77 -2.25
C TRP A 392 -3.63 13.45 -2.00
N GLU A 393 -4.72 12.77 -2.37
CA GLU A 393 -6.09 13.21 -2.17
C GLU A 393 -6.80 12.30 -1.17
N PRO A 394 -6.99 12.74 0.07
CA PRO A 394 -7.55 11.92 1.13
C PRO A 394 -9.08 11.91 1.19
N SER A 395 -9.75 12.74 0.36
CA SER A 395 -11.20 12.97 0.49
C SER A 395 -11.99 11.94 -0.30
N PRO A 396 -12.82 11.10 0.34
CA PRO A 396 -13.77 10.26 -0.37
C PRO A 396 -14.67 11.12 -1.27
N GLY A 397 -14.87 10.68 -2.52
CA GLY A 397 -15.66 11.41 -3.52
C GLY A 397 -14.88 12.38 -4.38
N ALA A 398 -13.63 12.64 -4.09
CA ALA A 398 -12.72 13.16 -5.08
C ALA A 398 -12.55 12.15 -6.21
N SER A 399 -12.37 12.63 -7.44
CA SER A 399 -12.14 11.75 -8.58
C SER A 399 -10.86 10.92 -8.50
N CYS A 400 -9.98 11.26 -7.55
CA CYS A 400 -8.68 10.65 -7.29
C CYS A 400 -8.48 10.36 -5.79
N PHE A 401 -9.44 9.69 -5.15
CA PHE A 401 -9.30 9.30 -3.76
C PHE A 401 -8.12 8.33 -3.59
N SER A 402 -7.07 8.75 -2.87
CA SER A 402 -5.76 8.07 -2.90
C SER A 402 -5.72 6.77 -2.10
N TYR A 403 -6.52 6.60 -1.05
CA TYR A 403 -6.50 5.39 -0.22
C TYR A 403 -6.78 4.10 -1.01
N PRO A 404 -7.88 3.96 -1.79
CA PRO A 404 -8.09 2.76 -2.60
C PRO A 404 -7.04 2.56 -3.69
N ILE A 405 -6.44 3.65 -4.22
CA ILE A 405 -5.35 3.56 -5.19
C ILE A 405 -4.12 2.94 -4.53
N ALA A 406 -3.72 3.46 -3.37
CA ALA A 406 -2.58 2.99 -2.59
C ALA A 406 -2.75 1.54 -2.10
N ALA A 407 -3.96 1.18 -1.61
CA ALA A 407 -4.30 -0.20 -1.22
C ALA A 407 -4.13 -1.17 -2.39
N ASN A 408 -4.62 -0.79 -3.58
CA ASN A 408 -4.53 -1.64 -4.76
C ASN A 408 -3.10 -1.78 -5.28
N PHE A 409 -2.34 -0.69 -5.33
CA PHE A 409 -0.93 -0.76 -5.72
C PHE A 409 -0.12 -1.57 -4.69
N GLY A 410 -0.29 -1.30 -3.40
CA GLY A 410 0.36 -2.06 -2.33
C GLY A 410 0.02 -3.55 -2.35
N GLY A 411 -1.26 -3.88 -2.51
CA GLY A 411 -1.73 -5.27 -2.63
C GLY A 411 -1.21 -5.99 -3.87
N TYR A 412 -1.03 -5.27 -4.99
CA TYR A 412 -0.32 -5.78 -6.16
C TYR A 412 1.16 -6.10 -5.82
N LEU A 413 1.87 -5.16 -5.18
CA LEU A 413 3.27 -5.35 -4.81
C LEU A 413 3.46 -6.56 -3.88
N LEU A 414 2.61 -6.71 -2.87
CA LEU A 414 2.65 -7.86 -1.94
C LEU A 414 2.50 -9.18 -2.68
N ARG A 415 1.55 -9.30 -3.61
CA ARG A 415 1.29 -10.55 -4.34
C ARG A 415 2.42 -10.92 -5.29
N HIS A 416 3.12 -9.92 -5.82
CA HIS A 416 4.20 -10.17 -6.78
C HIS A 416 5.59 -10.25 -6.14
N TYR A 417 5.84 -9.48 -5.08
CA TYR A 417 7.17 -9.41 -4.46
C TYR A 417 7.26 -10.04 -3.07
N GLY A 418 6.13 -10.27 -2.39
CA GLY A 418 6.05 -11.05 -1.17
C GLY A 418 6.35 -10.30 0.12
N ILE A 419 6.37 -11.07 1.21
CA ILE A 419 6.49 -10.53 2.57
C ILE A 419 7.91 -10.05 2.85
N GLY A 420 8.90 -10.74 2.30
CA GLY A 420 10.29 -10.30 2.38
C GLY A 420 10.52 -8.92 1.79
N PHE A 421 9.87 -8.62 0.65
CA PHE A 421 9.86 -7.29 0.04
C PHE A 421 9.25 -6.24 1.01
N TYR A 422 8.09 -6.54 1.59
CA TYR A 422 7.42 -5.63 2.53
C TYR A 422 8.32 -5.31 3.74
N ARG A 423 8.86 -6.34 4.39
CA ARG A 423 9.77 -6.20 5.54
C ARG A 423 11.00 -5.36 5.19
N ASP A 424 11.59 -5.59 4.02
CA ASP A 424 12.75 -4.83 3.55
C ASP A 424 12.38 -3.35 3.28
N GLN A 425 11.25 -3.09 2.64
CA GLN A 425 10.78 -1.73 2.34
C GLN A 425 10.52 -0.93 3.62
N VAL A 426 9.76 -1.47 4.58
CA VAL A 426 9.38 -0.72 5.79
C VAL A 426 10.55 -0.50 6.76
N ARG A 427 11.53 -1.40 6.81
CA ARG A 427 12.70 -1.30 7.69
C ARG A 427 13.88 -0.54 7.11
N SER A 428 13.93 -0.38 5.79
CA SER A 428 15.09 0.23 5.12
C SER A 428 15.19 1.73 5.38
N THR A 429 16.39 2.18 5.70
CA THR A 429 16.81 3.59 5.75
C THR A 429 17.88 3.87 4.70
N SER A 430 17.86 3.15 3.57
CA SER A 430 18.85 3.30 2.49
C SER A 430 18.68 4.60 1.67
N SER A 431 17.53 5.27 1.79
CA SER A 431 17.22 6.54 1.14
C SER A 431 16.26 7.36 1.98
N THR A 432 16.34 8.68 1.88
CA THR A 432 15.35 9.64 2.39
C THR A 432 14.25 9.92 1.35
N ASP A 433 14.47 9.53 0.10
CA ASP A 433 13.48 9.62 -0.96
C ASP A 433 12.65 8.34 -1.03
N SER A 434 11.34 8.46 -0.78
CA SER A 434 10.40 7.34 -0.72
C SER A 434 10.28 6.57 -2.03
N PHE A 435 10.36 7.27 -3.18
CA PHE A 435 10.31 6.62 -4.48
C PHE A 435 11.55 5.75 -4.72
N THR A 436 12.73 6.30 -4.45
CA THR A 436 14.00 5.57 -4.55
C THR A 436 14.03 4.38 -3.61
N LEU A 437 13.53 4.53 -2.38
CA LEU A 437 13.48 3.45 -1.40
C LEU A 437 12.61 2.29 -1.88
N LEU A 438 11.39 2.58 -2.35
CA LEU A 438 10.49 1.56 -2.91
C LEU A 438 11.08 0.92 -4.17
N ASP A 439 11.68 1.72 -5.07
CA ASP A 439 12.32 1.23 -6.29
C ASP A 439 13.44 0.23 -6.00
N GLN A 440 14.28 0.53 -5.01
CA GLN A 440 15.33 -0.36 -4.54
C GLN A 440 14.77 -1.63 -3.91
N ALA A 441 13.70 -1.56 -3.10
CA ALA A 441 13.08 -2.71 -2.48
C ALA A 441 12.49 -3.67 -3.53
N ILE A 442 11.78 -3.13 -4.54
CA ILE A 442 11.27 -3.91 -5.67
C ILE A 442 12.41 -4.60 -6.44
N LYS A 443 13.50 -3.89 -6.71
CA LYS A 443 14.67 -4.44 -7.42
C LYS A 443 15.36 -5.55 -6.62
N ARG A 444 15.51 -5.40 -5.30
CA ARG A 444 16.04 -6.48 -4.45
C ARG A 444 15.16 -7.71 -4.42
N ALA A 445 13.84 -7.53 -4.57
CA ALA A 445 12.88 -8.62 -4.69
C ALA A 445 12.78 -9.23 -6.11
N GLY A 446 13.68 -8.83 -7.02
CA GLY A 446 13.74 -9.37 -8.39
C GLY A 446 12.87 -8.63 -9.41
N GLY A 447 12.21 -7.55 -9.03
CA GLY A 447 11.41 -6.71 -9.94
C GLY A 447 12.27 -5.69 -10.71
N ALA A 448 11.66 -5.02 -11.69
CA ALA A 448 12.33 -4.02 -12.52
C ALA A 448 12.19 -2.57 -11.98
N GLY A 449 11.68 -2.40 -10.76
CA GLY A 449 11.48 -1.11 -10.10
C GLY A 449 10.05 -0.58 -10.18
N VAL A 450 9.81 0.58 -9.53
CA VAL A 450 8.46 1.16 -9.35
C VAL A 450 7.76 1.45 -10.68
N ARG A 451 8.46 2.02 -11.67
CA ARG A 451 7.86 2.39 -12.96
C ARG A 451 7.35 1.17 -13.73
N ALA A 452 8.08 0.06 -13.67
CA ALA A 452 7.66 -1.19 -14.26
C ALA A 452 6.47 -1.79 -13.48
N ALA A 453 6.51 -1.75 -12.16
CA ALA A 453 5.41 -2.21 -11.31
C ALA A 453 4.12 -1.42 -11.57
N LEU A 454 4.19 -0.08 -11.66
CA LEU A 454 3.04 0.77 -12.00
C LEU A 454 2.42 0.39 -13.34
N ARG A 455 3.25 0.18 -14.38
CA ARG A 455 2.80 -0.22 -15.69
C ARG A 455 2.10 -1.58 -15.68
N ASP A 456 2.70 -2.56 -15.01
CA ASP A 456 2.18 -3.93 -14.99
C ASP A 456 0.92 -4.03 -14.11
N TRP A 457 0.87 -3.25 -13.02
CA TRP A 457 -0.33 -3.07 -12.21
C TRP A 457 -1.49 -2.44 -12.99
N GLY A 458 -1.21 -1.45 -13.85
CA GLY A 458 -2.22 -0.80 -14.69
C GLY A 458 -3.00 -1.79 -15.56
N ALA A 459 -2.41 -2.92 -15.96
CA ALA A 459 -3.10 -3.97 -16.71
C ALA A 459 -4.32 -4.56 -15.95
N ALA A 460 -4.36 -4.44 -14.62
CA ALA A 460 -5.50 -4.91 -13.81
C ALA A 460 -6.82 -4.18 -14.13
N LEU A 461 -6.74 -2.98 -14.74
CA LEU A 461 -7.91 -2.25 -15.26
C LEU A 461 -8.64 -2.98 -16.39
N ALA A 462 -8.02 -3.98 -17.00
CA ALA A 462 -8.68 -4.88 -17.92
C ALA A 462 -9.60 -5.91 -17.23
N LEU A 463 -9.71 -5.88 -15.89
CA LEU A 463 -10.43 -6.86 -15.07
C LEU A 463 -9.88 -8.28 -15.26
N LEU A 464 -8.60 -8.42 -14.97
CA LEU A 464 -7.88 -9.70 -15.11
C LEU A 464 -8.46 -10.77 -14.17
N PRO A 465 -8.56 -12.03 -14.63
CA PRO A 465 -8.98 -13.14 -13.77
C PRO A 465 -7.95 -13.43 -12.68
N ALA A 466 -8.37 -14.08 -11.61
CA ALA A 466 -7.51 -14.48 -10.50
C ALA A 466 -6.30 -15.34 -10.93
N THR A 467 -6.44 -16.07 -12.03
CA THR A 467 -5.38 -16.86 -12.68
C THR A 467 -4.83 -16.12 -13.90
N SER A 468 -4.11 -15.03 -13.68
CA SER A 468 -3.46 -14.24 -14.73
C SER A 468 -2.04 -14.74 -15.00
N PRO A 469 -1.43 -14.36 -16.15
CA PRO A 469 0.01 -14.60 -16.39
C PRO A 469 0.86 -14.00 -15.27
N SER A 470 2.04 -14.59 -15.05
CA SER A 470 2.99 -14.08 -14.05
C SER A 470 3.30 -12.60 -14.27
N GLY A 471 3.31 -11.82 -13.18
CA GLY A 471 3.52 -10.37 -13.20
C GLY A 471 2.26 -9.53 -13.39
N PHE A 472 1.08 -10.15 -13.56
CA PHE A 472 -0.18 -9.43 -13.81
C PHE A 472 -1.30 -9.87 -12.86
N GLY A 473 -2.25 -8.95 -12.63
CA GLY A 473 -3.42 -9.18 -11.76
C GLY A 473 -3.07 -9.36 -10.30
N TYR A 474 -3.97 -10.04 -9.59
CA TYR A 474 -3.87 -10.28 -8.14
C TYR A 474 -3.98 -11.78 -7.85
N PRO A 475 -2.93 -12.55 -8.08
CA PRO A 475 -2.92 -13.98 -7.80
C PRO A 475 -2.99 -14.22 -6.28
N ARG A 476 -3.50 -15.38 -5.87
CA ARG A 476 -3.32 -15.85 -4.50
C ARG A 476 -1.83 -16.04 -4.21
N ARG A 477 -1.40 -15.59 -3.03
CA ARG A 477 -0.04 -15.84 -2.52
C ARG A 477 -0.11 -16.39 -1.10
N GLU A 478 0.65 -17.43 -0.85
CA GLU A 478 0.90 -17.96 0.48
C GLU A 478 2.40 -17.95 0.73
N GLU A 479 2.81 -17.36 1.84
CA GLU A 479 4.21 -17.23 2.22
C GLU A 479 4.31 -17.02 3.74
N ASP A 480 5.19 -17.76 4.42
CA ASP A 480 5.47 -17.63 5.86
C ASP A 480 4.21 -17.69 6.76
N GLY A 481 3.20 -18.47 6.34
CA GLY A 481 1.92 -18.60 7.03
C GLY A 481 0.95 -17.42 6.84
N TYR A 482 1.28 -16.48 5.97
CA TYR A 482 0.37 -15.43 5.50
C TYR A 482 -0.36 -15.88 4.24
N VAL A 483 -1.60 -15.45 4.10
CA VAL A 483 -2.45 -15.75 2.95
C VAL A 483 -2.98 -14.44 2.40
N LEU A 484 -2.55 -14.11 1.20
CA LEU A 484 -3.11 -13.03 0.40
C LEU A 484 -4.11 -13.64 -0.59
N PRO A 485 -5.41 -13.44 -0.43
CA PRO A 485 -6.40 -14.02 -1.33
C PRO A 485 -6.25 -13.45 -2.74
N ALA A 486 -6.60 -14.26 -3.74
CA ALA A 486 -6.70 -13.75 -5.10
C ALA A 486 -7.86 -12.75 -5.22
N VAL A 487 -7.72 -11.77 -6.13
CA VAL A 487 -8.82 -10.91 -6.56
C VAL A 487 -9.16 -11.28 -8.00
N ASN A 488 -10.41 -11.71 -8.23
CA ASN A 488 -10.89 -12.05 -9.55
C ASN A 488 -11.54 -10.81 -10.18
N GLY A 489 -10.83 -10.11 -11.05
CA GLY A 489 -11.28 -8.86 -11.66
C GLY A 489 -12.67 -8.90 -12.30
N PRO A 490 -13.07 -9.98 -13.04
CA PRO A 490 -14.41 -10.11 -13.60
C PRO A 490 -15.55 -9.94 -12.60
N ASP A 491 -15.39 -10.34 -11.35
CA ASP A 491 -16.43 -10.23 -10.32
C ASP A 491 -16.76 -8.76 -9.97
N TYR A 492 -15.89 -7.83 -10.33
CA TYR A 492 -16.02 -6.39 -10.08
C TYR A 492 -16.41 -5.58 -11.32
N ALA A 493 -16.88 -6.25 -12.38
CA ALA A 493 -17.25 -5.56 -13.63
C ALA A 493 -18.28 -4.44 -13.41
N SER A 494 -19.24 -4.64 -12.51
CA SER A 494 -20.25 -3.63 -12.15
C SER A 494 -19.70 -2.42 -11.41
N SER A 495 -18.50 -2.51 -10.83
CA SER A 495 -17.83 -1.41 -10.14
C SER A 495 -16.96 -0.57 -11.07
N ARG A 496 -16.60 -1.09 -12.26
CA ARG A 496 -15.68 -0.40 -13.16
C ARG A 496 -16.32 0.82 -13.81
N ASN A 497 -15.74 1.99 -13.57
CA ASN A 497 -16.08 3.23 -14.25
C ASN A 497 -15.16 3.42 -15.46
N LEU A 498 -15.73 3.39 -16.67
CA LEU A 498 -15.02 3.67 -17.92
C LEU A 498 -15.25 5.12 -18.32
N PRO A 499 -14.19 5.91 -18.54
CA PRO A 499 -14.33 7.30 -18.94
C PRO A 499 -15.03 7.43 -20.29
N ALA A 500 -16.04 8.31 -20.40
CA ALA A 500 -16.76 8.59 -21.63
C ALA A 500 -15.93 9.39 -22.65
N ARG A 501 -14.85 10.03 -22.21
CA ARG A 501 -13.96 10.84 -23.06
C ARG A 501 -12.51 10.64 -22.64
N ALA A 502 -11.60 10.69 -23.60
CA ALA A 502 -10.17 10.73 -23.30
C ALA A 502 -9.84 12.02 -22.52
N PRO A 503 -9.00 11.93 -21.49
CA PRO A 503 -8.52 13.12 -20.80
C PRO A 503 -7.59 13.92 -21.73
N SER A 504 -7.50 15.23 -21.55
CA SER A 504 -6.50 16.06 -22.26
C SER A 504 -5.08 15.83 -21.74
N VAL A 505 -4.97 15.31 -20.52
CA VAL A 505 -3.71 15.08 -19.81
C VAL A 505 -3.73 13.71 -19.18
N LEU A 506 -2.69 12.91 -19.39
CA LEU A 506 -2.42 11.69 -18.63
C LEU A 506 -1.52 12.06 -17.45
N LYS A 507 -2.08 11.94 -16.24
CA LYS A 507 -1.40 12.33 -15.00
C LYS A 507 -0.15 11.48 -14.76
N ALA A 508 0.85 12.03 -14.07
CA ALA A 508 1.99 11.25 -13.59
C ALA A 508 1.48 10.04 -12.80
N SER A 509 2.08 8.88 -13.02
CA SER A 509 1.66 7.59 -12.42
C SER A 509 0.21 7.17 -12.72
N GLY A 510 -0.53 7.95 -13.55
CA GLY A 510 -1.92 7.70 -13.87
C GLY A 510 -2.10 6.67 -14.99
N HIS A 511 -3.32 6.13 -15.05
CA HIS A 511 -3.74 5.15 -16.05
C HIS A 511 -5.00 5.62 -16.77
N PHE A 512 -5.11 5.23 -18.04
CA PHE A 512 -6.32 5.49 -18.82
C PHE A 512 -6.68 4.23 -19.61
N PRO A 513 -7.76 3.50 -19.24
CA PRO A 513 -8.21 2.33 -19.95
C PRO A 513 -9.16 2.68 -21.08
N VAL A 514 -9.02 1.99 -22.23
CA VAL A 514 -9.93 2.05 -23.36
C VAL A 514 -10.33 0.64 -23.75
N VAL A 515 -11.62 0.34 -23.74
CA VAL A 515 -12.13 -1.00 -24.09
C VAL A 515 -12.60 -1.04 -25.53
N ARG A 516 -12.26 -2.12 -26.22
CA ARG A 516 -12.68 -2.46 -27.58
C ARG A 516 -13.32 -3.85 -27.59
N ARG A 517 -14.37 -4.02 -28.40
CA ARG A 517 -15.03 -5.31 -28.63
C ARG A 517 -15.03 -5.59 -30.13
N PRO A 518 -13.99 -6.24 -30.66
CA PRO A 518 -13.92 -6.60 -32.08
C PRO A 518 -15.08 -7.52 -32.46
N SER A 519 -15.75 -7.21 -33.58
CA SER A 519 -16.81 -8.04 -34.14
C SER A 519 -16.30 -9.21 -34.97
N GLY A 520 -15.03 -9.18 -35.38
CA GLY A 520 -14.37 -10.19 -36.23
C GLY A 520 -13.22 -10.90 -35.56
N ALA A 521 -12.57 -11.79 -36.32
CA ALA A 521 -11.41 -12.55 -35.85
C ALA A 521 -10.13 -11.70 -35.70
N THR A 522 -10.14 -10.48 -36.22
CA THR A 522 -9.00 -9.55 -36.19
C THR A 522 -9.40 -8.21 -35.57
N TYR A 523 -8.46 -7.61 -34.85
CA TYR A 523 -8.56 -6.23 -34.37
C TYR A 523 -7.41 -5.43 -34.95
N SER A 524 -7.73 -4.28 -35.56
CA SER A 524 -6.75 -3.36 -36.13
C SER A 524 -7.10 -1.92 -35.77
N GLU A 525 -6.15 -1.24 -35.14
CA GLU A 525 -6.25 0.19 -34.78
C GLU A 525 -4.85 0.80 -34.75
N THR A 526 -4.69 2.03 -35.19
CA THR A 526 -3.46 2.78 -34.99
C THR A 526 -3.68 3.76 -33.83
N VAL A 527 -2.85 3.62 -32.78
CA VAL A 527 -3.02 4.36 -31.53
C VAL A 527 -1.83 5.30 -31.32
N ALA A 528 -2.12 6.54 -30.96
CA ALA A 528 -1.10 7.49 -30.56
C ALA A 528 -0.76 7.29 -29.08
N VAL A 529 0.47 6.93 -28.78
CA VAL A 529 0.97 6.72 -27.41
C VAL A 529 1.74 7.96 -26.95
N PRO A 530 1.34 8.58 -25.83
CA PRO A 530 2.01 9.79 -25.32
C PRO A 530 3.50 9.59 -25.06
N PRO A 531 4.31 10.67 -25.03
CA PRO A 531 5.69 10.57 -24.56
C PRO A 531 5.73 10.10 -23.11
N ARG A 532 6.84 9.48 -22.70
CA ARG A 532 7.09 9.04 -21.31
C ARG A 532 6.02 8.12 -20.74
N SER A 533 5.28 7.43 -21.59
CA SER A 533 4.22 6.50 -21.21
C SER A 533 4.43 5.12 -21.83
N ALA A 534 3.62 4.17 -21.41
CA ALA A 534 3.53 2.85 -22.00
C ALA A 534 2.09 2.56 -22.39
N LEU A 535 1.91 1.80 -23.47
CA LEU A 535 0.65 1.19 -23.86
C LEU A 535 0.72 -0.30 -23.53
N THR A 536 -0.21 -0.78 -22.70
CA THR A 536 -0.43 -2.21 -22.47
C THR A 536 -1.73 -2.61 -23.16
N VAL A 537 -1.68 -3.62 -24.03
CA VAL A 537 -2.84 -4.18 -24.72
C VAL A 537 -3.17 -5.53 -24.10
N VAL A 538 -4.36 -5.67 -23.55
CA VAL A 538 -4.84 -6.89 -22.90
C VAL A 538 -5.98 -7.48 -23.70
N VAL A 539 -5.92 -8.78 -23.98
CA VAL A 539 -6.97 -9.56 -24.65
C VAL A 539 -7.40 -10.73 -23.77
N GLN A 540 -8.71 -10.84 -23.54
CA GLN A 540 -9.29 -11.93 -22.77
C GLN A 540 -10.74 -12.26 -23.17
#